data_944fb8dcb21fb57d0aad520261f2e68f
#
_entry.id   944fb8dcb21fb57d0aad520261f2e68f
#
_cell.length_a   1.000
_cell.length_b   1.000
_cell.length_c   1.000
_cell.angle_alpha   90.00
_cell.angle_beta   90.00
_cell.angle_gamma   90.00
#
_symmetry.space_group_name_H-M   'P 1'
#
loop_
_entity.id
_entity.type
_entity.pdbx_description
1 polymer ?
#
loop_
_entity_poly.entity_id
_entity_poly.type
_entity_poly.pdbx_seq_one_letter_code
_entity_poly.pdbx_strand_id
1 'polypeptide(L)'
;LVGETVNRSDANKFLYILNQIDTTANEDNPEEVVGAWQRAIAEKGLTAGKFYTVFNSEQARPIDDDKVRERLEAKSNADLSDIYARIAQVKVERFYRIVADLERTAHQIEDELVPRLIALKKKWRRGVAWRSALILLPLIGAIGVAASHGYVNSAPWLNWVVSSTTTALIAGLPAAAVLIWIYALIKKRASVKIATTIAVSVSDLGAERREGIIHGFKHNTGFWNSVFRTSPVGWGWRSKKALLGVYTNADRYVQELNNAYTDPSGKQQSEPSSNNAT
;
A
#
# COMPACT_ATOMS: atom_id res chain seq x y z
N LEU A 1 24.20 -19.09 -9.61
CA LEU A 1 23.22 -18.36 -8.77
C LEU A 1 22.66 -17.11 -9.46
N VAL A 2 23.48 -16.25 -10.11
CA VAL A 2 22.96 -15.04 -10.79
C VAL A 2 22.25 -15.39 -12.08
N GLY A 3 22.72 -16.41 -12.85
CA GLY A 3 22.12 -16.81 -14.12
C GLY A 3 20.73 -17.45 -14.01
N GLU A 4 20.41 -18.07 -12.87
CA GLU A 4 19.10 -18.72 -12.65
C GLU A 4 18.00 -17.74 -12.26
N THR A 5 18.38 -16.56 -11.74
CA THR A 5 17.44 -15.53 -11.25
C THR A 5 17.06 -14.51 -12.32
N VAL A 6 17.81 -14.46 -13.43
CA VAL A 6 17.57 -13.51 -14.51
C VAL A 6 16.54 -14.08 -15.47
N ASN A 7 15.29 -13.73 -15.27
CA ASN A 7 14.23 -14.05 -16.22
C ASN A 7 14.51 -13.29 -17.55
N ARG A 8 14.33 -13.91 -18.70
CA ARG A 8 14.62 -13.33 -20.04
C ARG A 8 14.03 -11.93 -20.26
N SER A 9 12.92 -11.60 -19.61
CA SER A 9 12.30 -10.28 -19.65
C SER A 9 13.09 -9.19 -18.93
N ASP A 10 13.98 -9.56 -18.01
CA ASP A 10 14.77 -8.62 -17.20
C ASP A 10 16.20 -8.47 -17.67
N ALA A 11 16.63 -9.25 -18.64
CA ALA A 11 18.00 -9.31 -19.10
C ALA A 11 18.50 -7.96 -19.68
N ASN A 12 17.61 -7.17 -20.30
CA ASN A 12 17.93 -5.83 -20.80
C ASN A 12 18.16 -4.79 -19.68
N LYS A 13 17.89 -5.15 -18.42
CA LYS A 13 18.12 -4.28 -17.25
C LYS A 13 19.53 -4.41 -16.68
N PHE A 14 20.28 -5.41 -17.13
CA PHE A 14 21.64 -5.65 -16.65
C PHE A 14 22.67 -4.91 -17.51
N LEU A 15 23.62 -4.28 -16.83
CA LEU A 15 24.80 -3.68 -17.42
C LEU A 15 26.00 -4.51 -16.98
N TYR A 16 26.75 -5.02 -17.95
CA TYR A 16 27.96 -5.78 -17.69
C TYR A 16 29.15 -4.86 -17.87
N ILE A 17 29.88 -4.59 -16.81
CA ILE A 17 30.96 -3.64 -16.79
C ILE A 17 32.27 -4.38 -16.53
N LEU A 18 33.17 -4.36 -17.49
CA LEU A 18 34.57 -4.77 -17.32
C LEU A 18 35.34 -3.53 -16.88
N ASN A 19 35.76 -3.51 -15.62
CA ASN A 19 36.55 -2.44 -15.08
C ASN A 19 38.07 -2.77 -15.22
N GLN A 20 38.92 -1.75 -15.20
CA GLN A 20 40.38 -1.85 -15.24
C GLN A 20 40.92 -2.49 -16.54
N ILE A 21 40.32 -2.14 -17.67
CA ILE A 21 40.80 -2.63 -18.99
C ILE A 21 42.23 -2.17 -19.30
N ASP A 22 42.72 -1.12 -18.65
CA ASP A 22 44.10 -0.63 -18.72
C ASP A 22 45.14 -1.69 -18.32
N THR A 23 44.78 -2.63 -17.44
CA THR A 23 45.67 -3.71 -17.02
C THR A 23 46.06 -4.67 -18.17
N THR A 24 45.23 -4.72 -19.21
CA THR A 24 45.42 -5.56 -20.37
C THR A 24 45.87 -4.75 -21.61
N ALA A 25 46.00 -3.42 -21.45
CA ALA A 25 46.29 -2.52 -22.57
C ALA A 25 47.66 -2.77 -23.22
N ASN A 26 48.61 -3.29 -22.45
CA ASN A 26 50.00 -3.61 -22.94
C ASN A 26 50.14 -5.09 -23.37
N GLU A 27 49.05 -5.86 -23.40
CA GLU A 27 49.05 -7.20 -23.97
C GLU A 27 48.99 -7.11 -25.52
N ASP A 28 49.43 -8.17 -26.17
CA ASP A 28 49.46 -8.22 -27.63
C ASP A 28 48.09 -8.02 -28.30
N ASN A 29 47.01 -8.38 -27.59
CA ASN A 29 45.64 -8.23 -28.09
C ASN A 29 44.64 -7.93 -26.97
N PRO A 30 44.49 -6.65 -26.54
CA PRO A 30 43.52 -6.27 -25.49
C PRO A 30 42.07 -6.61 -25.85
N GLU A 31 41.73 -6.63 -27.14
CA GLU A 31 40.36 -6.91 -27.61
C GLU A 31 39.98 -8.39 -27.39
N GLU A 32 40.96 -9.29 -27.42
CA GLU A 32 40.75 -10.72 -27.15
C GLU A 32 40.32 -10.96 -25.71
N VAL A 33 40.85 -10.20 -24.74
CA VAL A 33 40.46 -10.28 -23.34
C VAL A 33 39.00 -9.87 -23.18
N VAL A 34 38.56 -8.79 -23.82
CA VAL A 34 37.14 -8.36 -23.80
C VAL A 34 36.25 -9.42 -24.43
N GLY A 35 36.69 -10.01 -25.58
CA GLY A 35 35.94 -11.08 -26.24
C GLY A 35 35.86 -12.37 -25.40
N ALA A 36 36.94 -12.75 -24.72
CA ALA A 36 36.95 -13.88 -23.80
C ALA A 36 36.01 -13.66 -22.61
N TRP A 37 36.01 -12.47 -22.02
CA TRP A 37 35.09 -12.08 -20.94
C TRP A 37 33.63 -12.13 -21.42
N GLN A 38 33.31 -11.58 -22.58
CA GLN A 38 31.95 -11.65 -23.14
C GLN A 38 31.49 -13.09 -23.37
N ARG A 39 32.37 -13.95 -23.92
CA ARG A 39 32.09 -15.39 -24.09
C ARG A 39 31.80 -16.07 -22.74
N ALA A 40 32.62 -15.83 -21.72
CA ALA A 40 32.47 -16.42 -20.41
C ALA A 40 31.13 -16.01 -19.74
N ILE A 41 30.70 -14.78 -19.95
CA ILE A 41 29.36 -14.29 -19.46
C ILE A 41 28.25 -14.97 -20.28
N ALA A 42 28.40 -15.10 -21.59
CA ALA A 42 27.41 -15.75 -22.43
C ALA A 42 27.25 -17.25 -22.10
N GLU A 43 28.33 -17.96 -21.80
CA GLU A 43 28.33 -19.36 -21.33
C GLU A 43 27.53 -19.53 -20.00
N LYS A 44 27.45 -18.49 -19.16
CA LYS A 44 26.65 -18.48 -17.96
C LYS A 44 25.19 -18.10 -18.22
N GLY A 45 24.77 -18.02 -19.47
CA GLY A 45 23.39 -17.68 -19.86
C GLY A 45 23.04 -16.19 -19.73
N LEU A 46 24.03 -15.31 -19.52
CA LEU A 46 23.86 -13.87 -19.36
C LEU A 46 24.16 -13.16 -20.71
N THR A 47 23.38 -13.51 -21.74
CA THR A 47 23.56 -12.99 -23.10
C THR A 47 22.82 -11.72 -23.42
N ALA A 48 21.83 -11.35 -22.60
CA ALA A 48 21.00 -10.20 -22.85
C ALA A 48 21.40 -9.06 -21.91
N GLY A 49 22.08 -8.07 -22.46
CA GLY A 49 22.54 -6.88 -21.74
C GLY A 49 23.56 -6.13 -22.55
N LYS A 50 23.89 -4.91 -22.16
CA LYS A 50 24.95 -4.13 -22.75
C LYS A 50 26.27 -4.38 -22.02
N PHE A 51 27.32 -4.48 -22.77
CA PHE A 51 28.71 -4.68 -22.30
C PHE A 51 29.47 -3.37 -22.40
N TYR A 52 30.11 -2.98 -21.32
CA TYR A 52 30.89 -1.77 -21.21
C TYR A 52 32.28 -2.06 -20.70
N THR A 53 33.25 -1.27 -21.16
CA THR A 53 34.63 -1.35 -20.71
C THR A 53 35.07 0.01 -20.18
N VAL A 54 35.46 0.04 -18.90
CA VAL A 54 35.82 1.29 -18.23
C VAL A 54 37.14 1.17 -17.45
N PHE A 55 37.81 2.28 -17.26
CA PHE A 55 38.92 2.40 -16.34
C PHE A 55 39.06 3.85 -15.86
N ASN A 56 39.75 4.05 -14.74
CA ASN A 56 40.04 5.38 -14.24
C ASN A 56 41.41 5.83 -14.82
N SER A 57 41.43 6.82 -15.68
CA SER A 57 42.64 7.34 -16.32
C SER A 57 43.66 7.91 -15.29
N GLU A 58 43.21 8.40 -14.13
CA GLU A 58 44.10 8.92 -13.09
C GLU A 58 44.87 7.82 -12.33
N GLN A 59 44.31 6.61 -12.29
CA GLN A 59 44.86 5.46 -11.57
C GLN A 59 45.30 4.33 -12.55
N ALA A 60 45.22 4.59 -13.84
CA ALA A 60 45.55 3.62 -14.87
C ALA A 60 47.04 3.26 -14.84
N ARG A 61 47.34 2.02 -15.21
CA ARG A 61 48.73 1.62 -15.51
C ARG A 61 49.23 2.37 -16.73
N PRO A 62 50.53 2.69 -16.78
CA PRO A 62 51.10 3.30 -17.97
C PRO A 62 50.84 2.43 -19.21
N ILE A 63 50.29 3.03 -20.26
CA ILE A 63 50.05 2.39 -21.56
C ILE A 63 51.12 2.88 -22.49
N ASP A 64 51.95 1.97 -23.01
CA ASP A 64 53.16 2.27 -23.77
C ASP A 64 52.85 2.83 -25.17
N ASP A 65 51.73 2.41 -25.77
CA ASP A 65 51.29 2.89 -27.10
C ASP A 65 50.25 4.01 -26.94
N ASP A 66 50.62 5.22 -27.34
CA ASP A 66 49.75 6.39 -27.29
C ASP A 66 48.44 6.24 -28.07
N LYS A 67 48.49 5.52 -29.22
CA LYS A 67 47.29 5.28 -30.03
C LYS A 67 46.33 4.32 -29.35
N VAL A 68 46.83 3.30 -28.67
CA VAL A 68 46.05 2.37 -27.88
C VAL A 68 45.43 3.08 -26.71
N ARG A 69 46.20 3.92 -26.01
CA ARG A 69 45.72 4.73 -24.88
C ARG A 69 44.56 5.63 -25.29
N GLU A 70 44.75 6.44 -26.37
CA GLU A 70 43.73 7.38 -26.86
C GLU A 70 42.43 6.63 -27.23
N ARG A 71 42.53 5.49 -27.91
CA ARG A 71 41.39 4.66 -28.30
C ARG A 71 40.65 4.08 -27.10
N LEU A 72 41.37 3.59 -26.07
CA LEU A 72 40.77 3.04 -24.86
C LEU A 72 40.12 4.14 -24.01
N GLU A 73 40.76 5.30 -23.90
CA GLU A 73 40.17 6.46 -23.18
C GLU A 73 38.89 6.95 -23.89
N ALA A 74 38.92 7.11 -25.20
CA ALA A 74 37.75 7.51 -25.97
C ALA A 74 36.58 6.52 -25.79
N LYS A 75 36.87 5.21 -25.85
CA LYS A 75 35.87 4.16 -25.63
C LYS A 75 35.35 4.16 -24.20
N SER A 76 36.24 4.24 -23.22
CA SER A 76 35.86 4.29 -21.80
C SER A 76 34.95 5.49 -21.49
N ASN A 77 35.29 6.67 -22.04
CA ASN A 77 34.49 7.88 -21.86
C ASN A 77 33.12 7.75 -22.53
N ALA A 78 33.03 7.16 -23.71
CA ALA A 78 31.76 6.89 -24.39
C ALA A 78 30.90 5.89 -23.58
N ASP A 79 31.52 4.81 -23.11
CA ASP A 79 30.88 3.79 -22.32
C ASP A 79 30.38 4.35 -20.96
N LEU A 80 31.18 5.18 -20.29
CA LEU A 80 30.78 5.88 -19.07
C LEU A 80 29.59 6.82 -19.31
N SER A 81 29.62 7.58 -20.41
CA SER A 81 28.50 8.46 -20.77
C SER A 81 27.21 7.69 -20.96
N ASP A 82 27.28 6.54 -21.69
CA ASP A 82 26.08 5.68 -21.91
C ASP A 82 25.60 5.03 -20.59
N ILE A 83 26.52 4.62 -19.70
CA ILE A 83 26.19 4.11 -18.37
C ILE A 83 25.42 5.17 -17.55
N TYR A 84 25.93 6.41 -17.49
CA TYR A 84 25.27 7.49 -16.76
C TYR A 84 23.91 7.85 -17.36
N ALA A 85 23.80 7.90 -18.68
CA ALA A 85 22.54 8.11 -19.37
C ALA A 85 21.53 7.00 -19.03
N ARG A 86 21.99 5.74 -19.02
CA ARG A 86 21.14 4.59 -18.66
C ARG A 86 20.71 4.62 -17.19
N ILE A 87 21.60 4.97 -16.27
CA ILE A 87 21.27 5.14 -14.86
C ILE A 87 20.20 6.23 -14.68
N ALA A 88 20.34 7.36 -15.37
CA ALA A 88 19.34 8.43 -15.34
C ALA A 88 18.00 7.94 -15.87
N GLN A 89 17.98 7.24 -16.99
CA GLN A 89 16.77 6.65 -17.57
C GLN A 89 16.08 5.68 -16.59
N VAL A 90 16.85 4.76 -15.98
CA VAL A 90 16.30 3.79 -15.01
C VAL A 90 15.71 4.47 -13.79
N LYS A 91 16.33 5.55 -13.29
CA LYS A 91 15.78 6.36 -12.19
C LYS A 91 14.39 6.88 -12.56
N VAL A 92 14.24 7.41 -13.77
CA VAL A 92 12.98 7.94 -14.27
C VAL A 92 11.93 6.85 -14.46
N GLU A 93 12.28 5.75 -15.11
CA GLU A 93 11.38 4.59 -15.29
C GLU A 93 10.90 4.06 -13.94
N ARG A 94 11.79 3.96 -12.95
CA ARG A 94 11.45 3.55 -11.59
C ARG A 94 10.49 4.54 -10.93
N PHE A 95 10.70 5.82 -11.14
CA PHE A 95 9.86 6.87 -10.59
C PHE A 95 8.43 6.80 -11.15
N TYR A 96 8.29 6.71 -12.49
CA TYR A 96 6.97 6.52 -13.13
C TYR A 96 6.24 5.28 -12.61
N ARG A 97 6.96 4.20 -12.39
CA ARG A 97 6.38 2.98 -11.83
C ARG A 97 5.85 3.19 -10.41
N ILE A 98 6.62 3.88 -9.56
CA ILE A 98 6.20 4.19 -8.18
C ILE A 98 4.95 5.07 -8.19
N VAL A 99 4.91 6.11 -9.03
CA VAL A 99 3.74 6.99 -9.14
C VAL A 99 2.52 6.22 -9.63
N ALA A 100 2.66 5.41 -10.68
CA ALA A 100 1.59 4.58 -11.21
C ALA A 100 1.06 3.56 -10.17
N ASP A 101 1.95 2.95 -9.38
CA ASP A 101 1.55 2.03 -8.31
C ASP A 101 0.82 2.75 -7.17
N LEU A 102 1.22 3.98 -6.83
CA LEU A 102 0.52 4.82 -5.85
C LEU A 102 -0.89 5.18 -6.31
N GLU A 103 -1.04 5.65 -7.54
CA GLU A 103 -2.35 5.96 -8.13
C GLU A 103 -3.25 4.73 -8.20
N ARG A 104 -2.71 3.62 -8.70
CA ARG A 104 -3.43 2.36 -8.77
C ARG A 104 -3.91 1.90 -7.39
N THR A 105 -3.06 2.03 -6.37
CA THR A 105 -3.41 1.68 -4.99
C THR A 105 -4.49 2.61 -4.44
N ALA A 106 -4.39 3.91 -4.73
CA ALA A 106 -5.38 4.90 -4.33
C ALA A 106 -6.75 4.60 -4.95
N HIS A 107 -6.81 4.34 -6.27
CA HIS A 107 -8.03 3.91 -6.96
C HIS A 107 -8.62 2.61 -6.39
N GLN A 108 -7.78 1.61 -6.12
CA GLN A 108 -8.24 0.37 -5.52
C GLN A 108 -8.87 0.56 -4.14
N ILE A 109 -8.33 1.47 -3.34
CA ILE A 109 -8.91 1.80 -2.03
C ILE A 109 -10.28 2.47 -2.21
N GLU A 110 -10.37 3.46 -3.10
CA GLU A 110 -11.58 4.26 -3.28
C GLU A 110 -12.70 3.48 -3.96
N ASP A 111 -12.40 2.80 -5.05
CA ASP A 111 -13.39 2.20 -5.93
C ASP A 111 -13.74 0.76 -5.55
N GLU A 112 -12.83 0.05 -4.88
CA GLU A 112 -13.04 -1.36 -4.57
C GLU A 112 -13.16 -1.64 -3.07
N LEU A 113 -12.14 -1.28 -2.27
CA LEU A 113 -12.08 -1.71 -0.86
C LEU A 113 -13.10 -0.98 -0.01
N VAL A 114 -13.24 0.34 -0.17
CA VAL A 114 -14.17 1.15 0.63
C VAL A 114 -15.63 0.83 0.32
N PRO A 115 -16.10 0.74 -0.93
CA PRO A 115 -17.46 0.35 -1.23
C PRO A 115 -17.81 -1.06 -0.72
N ARG A 116 -16.90 -2.02 -0.84
CA ARG A 116 -17.08 -3.36 -0.28
C ARG A 116 -17.23 -3.31 1.24
N LEU A 117 -16.40 -2.53 1.93
CA LEU A 117 -16.48 -2.36 3.38
C LEU A 117 -17.80 -1.69 3.81
N ILE A 118 -18.28 -0.70 3.05
CA ILE A 118 -19.58 -0.05 3.28
C ILE A 118 -20.72 -1.06 3.12
N ALA A 119 -20.69 -1.88 2.07
CA ALA A 119 -21.69 -2.91 1.84
C ALA A 119 -21.74 -3.95 2.98
N LEU A 120 -20.58 -4.41 3.44
CA LEU A 120 -20.47 -5.32 4.57
C LEU A 120 -20.99 -4.70 5.87
N LYS A 121 -20.66 -3.44 6.11
CA LYS A 121 -21.15 -2.68 7.27
C LYS A 121 -22.67 -2.49 7.22
N LYS A 122 -23.24 -2.24 6.03
CA LYS A 122 -24.71 -2.16 5.83
C LYS A 122 -25.37 -3.49 6.16
N LYS A 123 -24.80 -4.62 5.71
CA LYS A 123 -25.27 -5.98 6.03
C LYS A 123 -25.23 -6.26 7.54
N TRP A 124 -24.14 -5.88 8.20
CA TRP A 124 -24.00 -6.00 9.65
C TRP A 124 -25.03 -5.16 10.42
N ARG A 125 -25.21 -3.88 10.04
CA ARG A 125 -26.21 -3.00 10.64
C ARG A 125 -27.63 -3.58 10.57
N ARG A 126 -28.03 -4.08 9.39
CA ARG A 126 -29.33 -4.76 9.23
C ARG A 126 -29.44 -5.98 10.13
N GLY A 127 -28.38 -6.78 10.23
CA GLY A 127 -28.35 -7.96 11.09
C GLY A 127 -28.43 -7.62 12.59
N VAL A 128 -27.79 -6.53 13.03
CA VAL A 128 -27.91 -6.04 14.41
C VAL A 128 -29.30 -5.50 14.66
N ALA A 129 -29.81 -4.62 13.79
CA ALA A 129 -31.14 -4.02 13.94
C ALA A 129 -32.26 -5.08 14.04
N TRP A 130 -32.26 -6.07 13.13
CA TRP A 130 -33.24 -7.13 13.15
C TRP A 130 -33.19 -7.98 14.42
N ARG A 131 -32.00 -8.37 14.87
CA ARG A 131 -31.84 -9.13 16.12
C ARG A 131 -32.21 -8.33 17.36
N SER A 132 -31.87 -7.03 17.37
CA SER A 132 -32.28 -6.12 18.47
C SER A 132 -33.80 -5.98 18.47
N ALA A 133 -34.45 -5.84 17.33
CA ALA A 133 -35.91 -5.76 17.25
C ALA A 133 -36.58 -7.05 17.75
N LEU A 134 -36.07 -8.22 17.35
CA LEU A 134 -36.58 -9.51 17.82
C LEU A 134 -36.55 -9.69 19.35
N ILE A 135 -35.63 -9.02 20.06
CA ILE A 135 -35.51 -9.11 21.52
C ILE A 135 -36.28 -7.98 22.18
N LEU A 136 -36.17 -6.75 21.67
CA LEU A 136 -36.75 -5.56 22.29
C LEU A 136 -38.26 -5.46 22.10
N LEU A 137 -38.79 -5.83 20.91
CA LEU A 137 -40.23 -5.74 20.63
C LEU A 137 -41.07 -6.65 21.56
N PRO A 138 -40.74 -7.95 21.75
CA PRO A 138 -41.46 -8.77 22.72
C PRO A 138 -41.32 -8.27 24.13
N LEU A 139 -40.13 -7.76 24.51
CA LEU A 139 -39.91 -7.21 25.86
C LEU A 139 -40.79 -5.97 26.13
N ILE A 140 -40.81 -5.03 25.17
CA ILE A 140 -41.69 -3.83 25.26
C ILE A 140 -43.15 -4.24 25.24
N GLY A 141 -43.53 -5.20 24.37
CA GLY A 141 -44.88 -5.74 24.35
C GLY A 141 -45.31 -6.37 25.69
N ALA A 142 -44.45 -7.19 26.29
CA ALA A 142 -44.70 -7.80 27.57
C ALA A 142 -44.88 -6.76 28.70
N ILE A 143 -44.01 -5.73 28.72
CA ILE A 143 -44.13 -4.61 29.67
C ILE A 143 -45.43 -3.85 29.43
N GLY A 144 -45.79 -3.58 28.18
CA GLY A 144 -47.05 -2.89 27.85
C GLY A 144 -48.30 -3.67 28.28
N VAL A 145 -48.33 -4.99 28.03
CA VAL A 145 -49.41 -5.87 28.51
C VAL A 145 -49.45 -5.91 30.03
N ALA A 146 -48.31 -6.07 30.70
CA ALA A 146 -48.25 -6.04 32.17
C ALA A 146 -48.78 -4.70 32.77
N ALA A 147 -48.44 -3.59 32.11
CA ALA A 147 -48.95 -2.27 32.51
C ALA A 147 -50.46 -2.13 32.31
N SER A 148 -50.98 -2.61 31.16
CA SER A 148 -52.43 -2.52 30.87
C SER A 148 -53.29 -3.36 31.80
N HIS A 149 -52.77 -4.47 32.31
CA HIS A 149 -53.45 -5.31 33.28
C HIS A 149 -53.23 -4.87 34.74
N GLY A 150 -52.55 -3.74 34.99
CA GLY A 150 -52.32 -3.22 36.31
C GLY A 150 -51.22 -3.92 37.13
N TYR A 151 -50.57 -4.95 36.56
CA TYR A 151 -49.49 -5.66 37.25
C TYR A 151 -48.30 -4.76 37.62
N VAL A 152 -48.07 -3.71 36.84
CA VAL A 152 -46.99 -2.74 37.09
C VAL A 152 -47.34 -1.90 38.35
N ASN A 153 -48.58 -1.48 38.52
CA ASN A 153 -49.02 -0.67 39.66
C ASN A 153 -49.11 -1.47 40.95
N SER A 154 -49.33 -2.79 40.89
CA SER A 154 -49.42 -3.66 42.03
C SER A 154 -48.09 -4.30 42.44
N ALA A 155 -46.98 -4.05 41.69
CA ALA A 155 -45.69 -4.63 41.98
C ALA A 155 -44.92 -3.84 43.07
N PRO A 156 -44.70 -4.39 44.27
CA PRO A 156 -44.06 -3.67 45.39
C PRO A 156 -42.66 -3.19 45.08
N TRP A 157 -41.93 -3.95 44.26
CA TRP A 157 -40.56 -3.60 43.83
C TRP A 157 -40.52 -2.36 42.94
N LEU A 158 -41.54 -2.14 42.13
CA LEU A 158 -41.63 -1.00 41.22
C LEU A 158 -41.90 0.30 42.01
N ASN A 159 -42.81 0.23 43.02
CA ASN A 159 -43.03 1.33 43.93
C ASN A 159 -41.76 1.70 44.70
N TRP A 160 -40.96 0.68 45.09
CA TRP A 160 -39.67 0.93 45.71
C TRP A 160 -38.69 1.62 44.75
N VAL A 161 -38.60 1.19 43.47
CA VAL A 161 -37.74 1.83 42.45
C VAL A 161 -38.14 3.29 42.21
N VAL A 162 -39.42 3.60 42.17
CA VAL A 162 -39.91 4.94 41.83
C VAL A 162 -39.99 5.84 43.09
N SER A 163 -39.85 5.30 44.31
CA SER A 163 -40.02 6.02 45.58
C SER A 163 -38.98 7.14 45.80
N SER A 164 -37.78 7.00 45.27
CA SER A 164 -36.75 8.04 45.30
C SER A 164 -35.80 7.96 44.13
N THR A 165 -35.13 9.09 43.82
CA THR A 165 -34.09 9.14 42.77
C THR A 165 -32.96 8.16 43.07
N THR A 166 -32.62 7.94 44.32
CA THR A 166 -31.55 7.04 44.75
C THR A 166 -31.93 5.57 44.46
N THR A 167 -33.15 5.15 44.79
CA THR A 167 -33.62 3.79 44.51
C THR A 167 -33.75 3.53 43.00
N ALA A 168 -34.21 4.54 42.24
CA ALA A 168 -34.26 4.47 40.78
C ALA A 168 -32.86 4.27 40.15
N LEU A 169 -31.83 4.94 40.65
CA LEU A 169 -30.46 4.76 40.20
C LEU A 169 -29.90 3.38 40.60
N ILE A 170 -30.13 2.92 41.82
CA ILE A 170 -29.64 1.60 42.31
C ILE A 170 -30.22 0.46 41.47
N ALA A 171 -31.49 0.52 41.09
CA ALA A 171 -32.13 -0.52 40.27
C ALA A 171 -31.88 -0.29 38.75
N GLY A 172 -31.89 0.95 38.30
CA GLY A 172 -31.78 1.31 36.88
C GLY A 172 -30.40 1.09 36.32
N LEU A 173 -29.33 1.38 37.07
CA LEU A 173 -27.95 1.17 36.58
C LEU A 173 -27.61 -0.29 36.27
N PRO A 174 -27.89 -1.28 37.13
CA PRO A 174 -27.67 -2.69 36.79
C PRO A 174 -28.55 -3.14 35.62
N ALA A 175 -29.80 -2.72 35.53
CA ALA A 175 -30.69 -3.04 34.43
C ALA A 175 -30.17 -2.48 33.11
N ALA A 176 -29.71 -1.23 33.09
CA ALA A 176 -29.07 -0.62 31.94
C ALA A 176 -27.78 -1.35 31.55
N ALA A 177 -26.95 -1.75 32.52
CA ALA A 177 -25.75 -2.50 32.27
C ALA A 177 -26.03 -3.87 31.59
N VAL A 178 -27.06 -4.58 32.05
CA VAL A 178 -27.51 -5.83 31.43
C VAL A 178 -27.98 -5.61 29.99
N LEU A 179 -28.77 -4.56 29.72
CA LEU A 179 -29.22 -4.23 28.38
C LEU A 179 -28.04 -3.89 27.45
N ILE A 180 -27.09 -3.10 27.94
CA ILE A 180 -25.86 -2.77 27.19
C ILE A 180 -25.07 -4.03 26.92
N TRP A 181 -24.96 -4.93 27.87
CA TRP A 181 -24.25 -6.20 27.71
C TRP A 181 -24.93 -7.12 26.66
N ILE A 182 -26.26 -7.27 26.72
CA ILE A 182 -27.03 -8.01 25.70
C ILE A 182 -26.84 -7.39 24.34
N TYR A 183 -26.92 -6.07 24.23
CA TYR A 183 -26.67 -5.37 22.97
C TYR A 183 -25.25 -5.62 22.42
N ALA A 184 -24.25 -5.59 23.30
CA ALA A 184 -22.87 -5.91 22.94
C ALA A 184 -22.70 -7.35 22.42
N LEU A 185 -23.38 -8.31 23.04
CA LEU A 185 -23.40 -9.71 22.58
C LEU A 185 -24.04 -9.84 21.19
N ILE A 186 -25.15 -9.13 20.95
CA ILE A 186 -25.82 -9.11 19.62
C ILE A 186 -24.86 -8.55 18.57
N LYS A 187 -24.19 -7.43 18.85
CA LYS A 187 -23.18 -6.83 17.97
C LYS A 187 -22.05 -7.81 17.66
N LYS A 188 -21.49 -8.44 18.69
CA LYS A 188 -20.38 -9.40 18.56
C LYS A 188 -20.78 -10.61 17.71
N ARG A 189 -21.92 -11.23 17.97
CA ARG A 189 -22.43 -12.38 17.21
C ARG A 189 -22.71 -12.02 15.75
N ALA A 190 -23.27 -10.84 15.49
CA ALA A 190 -23.50 -10.35 14.13
C ALA A 190 -22.18 -10.11 13.40
N SER A 191 -21.18 -9.57 14.08
CA SER A 191 -19.85 -9.32 13.49
C SER A 191 -19.13 -10.62 13.14
N VAL A 192 -19.10 -11.60 14.06
CA VAL A 192 -18.47 -12.91 13.81
C VAL A 192 -19.11 -13.62 12.63
N LYS A 193 -20.45 -13.70 12.58
CA LYS A 193 -21.16 -14.36 11.47
C LYS A 193 -20.83 -13.73 10.11
N ILE A 194 -20.68 -12.42 10.03
CA ILE A 194 -20.32 -11.76 8.76
C ILE A 194 -18.82 -11.94 8.48
N ALA A 195 -17.96 -11.87 9.49
CA ALA A 195 -16.53 -12.08 9.30
C ALA A 195 -16.21 -13.47 8.69
N THR A 196 -16.91 -14.52 9.13
CA THR A 196 -16.77 -15.86 8.52
C THR A 196 -17.28 -15.89 7.08
N THR A 197 -18.36 -15.18 6.77
CA THR A 197 -18.89 -15.08 5.41
C THR A 197 -17.98 -14.26 4.49
N ILE A 198 -17.27 -13.25 5.01
CA ILE A 198 -16.31 -12.45 4.24
C ILE A 198 -15.20 -13.33 3.68
N ALA A 199 -14.66 -14.25 4.48
CA ALA A 199 -13.59 -15.14 4.06
C ALA A 199 -13.96 -15.93 2.78
N VAL A 200 -15.23 -16.21 2.59
CA VAL A 200 -15.76 -16.92 1.41
C VAL A 200 -16.17 -15.94 0.29
N SER A 201 -16.82 -14.82 0.64
CA SER A 201 -17.39 -13.87 -0.33
C SER A 201 -16.35 -12.95 -1.00
N VAL A 202 -15.13 -12.92 -0.51
CA VAL A 202 -14.02 -12.07 -0.98
C VAL A 202 -12.84 -12.96 -1.44
N SER A 203 -13.13 -14.16 -1.89
CA SER A 203 -12.15 -15.11 -2.42
C SER A 203 -11.51 -14.66 -3.74
N ASP A 204 -12.15 -13.73 -4.44
CA ASP A 204 -11.67 -13.09 -5.68
C ASP A 204 -10.51 -12.12 -5.47
N LEU A 205 -10.29 -11.68 -4.23
CA LEU A 205 -9.20 -10.78 -3.88
C LEU A 205 -7.95 -11.54 -3.42
N GLY A 206 -6.78 -11.00 -3.73
CA GLY A 206 -5.51 -11.49 -3.19
C GLY A 206 -5.50 -11.53 -1.65
N ALA A 207 -4.66 -12.39 -1.08
CA ALA A 207 -4.62 -12.66 0.37
C ALA A 207 -4.50 -11.38 1.22
N GLU A 208 -3.61 -10.47 0.84
CA GLU A 208 -3.38 -9.19 1.56
C GLU A 208 -4.63 -8.29 1.58
N ARG A 209 -5.30 -8.15 0.44
CA ARG A 209 -6.50 -7.31 0.33
C ARG A 209 -7.67 -7.88 1.12
N ARG A 210 -7.82 -9.19 1.10
CA ARG A 210 -8.82 -9.90 1.89
C ARG A 210 -8.60 -9.68 3.37
N GLU A 211 -7.35 -9.81 3.84
CA GLU A 211 -7.00 -9.56 5.23
C GLU A 211 -7.25 -8.10 5.63
N GLY A 212 -6.91 -7.15 4.77
CA GLY A 212 -7.20 -5.73 4.95
C GLY A 212 -8.70 -5.45 5.12
N ILE A 213 -9.58 -6.07 4.31
CA ILE A 213 -11.03 -5.94 4.44
C ILE A 213 -11.53 -6.56 5.76
N ILE A 214 -11.03 -7.74 6.12
CA ILE A 214 -11.42 -8.41 7.38
C ILE A 214 -11.00 -7.56 8.58
N HIS A 215 -9.77 -7.07 8.59
CA HIS A 215 -9.27 -6.19 9.66
C HIS A 215 -10.06 -4.88 9.73
N GLY A 216 -10.27 -4.22 8.59
CA GLY A 216 -11.09 -3.01 8.49
C GLY A 216 -12.52 -3.24 8.97
N PHE A 217 -13.14 -4.38 8.63
CA PHE A 217 -14.48 -4.74 9.10
C PHE A 217 -14.50 -4.97 10.61
N LYS A 218 -13.57 -5.76 11.16
CA LYS A 218 -13.47 -5.98 12.62
C LYS A 218 -13.29 -4.67 13.38
N HIS A 219 -12.42 -3.78 12.90
CA HIS A 219 -12.23 -2.47 13.48
C HIS A 219 -13.52 -1.64 13.47
N ASN A 220 -14.25 -1.65 12.36
CA ASN A 220 -15.49 -0.89 12.17
C ASN A 220 -16.69 -1.44 12.95
N THR A 221 -16.67 -2.70 13.35
CA THR A 221 -17.74 -3.37 14.12
C THR A 221 -17.42 -3.56 15.59
N GLY A 222 -16.29 -3.00 16.05
CA GLY A 222 -15.85 -3.04 17.44
C GLY A 222 -16.86 -2.44 18.41
N PHE A 223 -16.70 -2.73 19.71
CA PHE A 223 -17.64 -2.36 20.79
C PHE A 223 -17.95 -0.85 20.78
N TRP A 224 -16.94 0.00 20.70
CA TRP A 224 -17.08 1.46 20.76
C TRP A 224 -17.66 2.10 19.50
N ASN A 225 -17.72 1.36 18.38
CA ASN A 225 -18.19 1.92 17.13
C ASN A 225 -19.72 1.86 17.04
N SER A 226 -20.33 3.01 16.78
CA SER A 226 -21.78 3.15 16.67
C SER A 226 -22.33 2.37 15.46
N VAL A 227 -23.44 1.64 15.67
CA VAL A 227 -24.19 0.98 14.61
C VAL A 227 -24.85 2.01 13.68
N PHE A 228 -25.13 3.21 14.17
CA PHE A 228 -25.78 4.27 13.38
C PHE A 228 -24.83 4.92 12.36
N ARG A 229 -23.53 4.84 12.56
CA ARG A 229 -22.56 5.41 11.64
C ARG A 229 -22.53 4.61 10.31
N THR A 230 -22.86 5.28 9.20
CA THR A 230 -22.93 4.67 7.87
C THR A 230 -21.55 4.49 7.23
N SER A 231 -20.68 5.51 7.36
CA SER A 231 -19.32 5.47 6.78
C SER A 231 -18.36 4.65 7.65
N PRO A 232 -17.36 4.02 7.06
CA PRO A 232 -16.28 3.37 7.80
C PRO A 232 -15.52 4.37 8.68
N VAL A 233 -14.99 3.88 9.82
CA VAL A 233 -14.08 4.65 10.67
C VAL A 233 -12.81 4.92 9.89
N GLY A 234 -12.33 6.15 9.92
CA GLY A 234 -11.19 6.58 9.12
C GLY A 234 -11.53 7.05 7.71
N TRP A 235 -12.71 6.70 7.15
CA TRP A 235 -13.14 7.15 5.83
C TRP A 235 -14.07 8.36 5.94
N GLY A 236 -13.46 9.53 6.06
CA GLY A 236 -14.16 10.82 6.17
C GLY A 236 -13.64 11.84 5.16
N TRP A 237 -14.06 13.09 5.33
CA TRP A 237 -13.61 14.19 4.48
C TRP A 237 -12.08 14.34 4.44
N ARG A 238 -11.41 14.18 5.58
CA ARG A 238 -9.93 14.27 5.67
C ARG A 238 -9.24 13.20 4.84
N SER A 239 -9.72 11.97 4.90
CA SER A 239 -9.14 10.85 4.13
C SER A 239 -9.37 11.02 2.64
N LYS A 240 -10.55 11.49 2.24
CA LYS A 240 -10.83 11.81 0.82
C LYS A 240 -9.95 12.96 0.32
N LYS A 241 -9.75 13.99 1.13
CA LYS A 241 -8.84 15.10 0.78
C LYS A 241 -7.39 14.63 0.68
N ALA A 242 -6.95 13.74 1.59
CA ALA A 242 -5.61 13.15 1.51
C ALA A 242 -5.43 12.32 0.23
N LEU A 243 -6.44 11.54 -0.14
CA LEU A 243 -6.41 10.73 -1.36
C LEU A 243 -6.38 11.61 -2.62
N LEU A 244 -7.20 12.69 -2.65
CA LEU A 244 -7.13 13.67 -3.72
C LEU A 244 -5.75 14.34 -3.80
N GLY A 245 -5.10 14.58 -2.65
CA GLY A 245 -3.73 15.05 -2.59
C GLY A 245 -2.72 14.08 -3.20
N VAL A 246 -2.95 12.78 -3.11
CA VAL A 246 -2.10 11.77 -3.78
C VAL A 246 -2.22 11.92 -5.30
N TYR A 247 -3.43 12.02 -5.84
CA TYR A 247 -3.65 12.19 -7.28
C TYR A 247 -3.02 13.49 -7.80
N THR A 248 -3.30 14.62 -7.15
CA THR A 248 -2.76 15.92 -7.58
C THR A 248 -1.23 15.99 -7.48
N ASN A 249 -0.63 15.34 -6.47
CA ASN A 249 0.83 15.27 -6.37
C ASN A 249 1.42 14.34 -7.43
N ALA A 250 0.79 13.20 -7.70
CA ALA A 250 1.20 12.28 -8.75
C ALA A 250 1.21 12.98 -10.12
N ASP A 251 0.12 13.64 -10.50
CA ASP A 251 0.02 14.41 -11.73
C ASP A 251 1.11 15.50 -11.82
N ARG A 252 1.31 16.23 -10.73
CA ARG A 252 2.34 17.29 -10.70
C ARG A 252 3.74 16.70 -10.92
N TYR A 253 4.09 15.62 -10.26
CA TYR A 253 5.39 14.97 -10.42
C TYR A 253 5.59 14.42 -11.82
N VAL A 254 4.56 13.86 -12.45
CA VAL A 254 4.62 13.42 -13.86
C VAL A 254 4.86 14.61 -14.78
N GLN A 255 4.18 15.74 -14.55
CA GLN A 255 4.38 16.96 -15.34
C GLN A 255 5.78 17.53 -15.16
N GLU A 256 6.29 17.62 -13.93
CA GLU A 256 7.66 18.07 -13.64
C GLU A 256 8.71 17.23 -14.36
N LEU A 257 8.54 15.89 -14.34
CA LEU A 257 9.41 14.99 -15.07
C LEU A 257 9.31 15.20 -16.58
N ASN A 258 8.11 15.28 -17.13
CA ASN A 258 7.91 15.50 -18.56
C ASN A 258 8.55 16.82 -18.99
N ASN A 259 8.39 17.89 -18.20
CA ASN A 259 8.99 19.19 -18.49
C ASN A 259 10.54 19.13 -18.46
N ALA A 260 11.10 18.40 -17.49
CA ALA A 260 12.56 18.21 -17.39
C ALA A 260 13.14 17.45 -18.57
N TYR A 261 12.37 16.54 -19.19
CA TYR A 261 12.80 15.75 -20.33
C TYR A 261 12.45 16.38 -21.70
N THR A 262 11.43 17.26 -21.74
CA THR A 262 10.95 17.86 -22.99
C THR A 262 11.65 19.18 -23.29
N ASP A 263 12.48 19.71 -22.36
CA ASP A 263 13.22 20.94 -22.62
C ASP A 263 14.40 20.68 -23.58
N PRO A 264 14.28 21.07 -24.86
CA PRO A 264 15.31 20.81 -25.87
C PRO A 264 16.56 21.67 -25.69
N SER A 265 16.60 22.56 -24.71
CA SER A 265 17.69 23.51 -24.50
C SER A 265 18.93 22.94 -23.81
N GLY A 266 18.91 21.66 -23.36
CA GLY A 266 20.08 20.98 -22.80
C GLY A 266 20.70 21.61 -21.56
N LYS A 267 20.06 22.59 -20.95
CA LYS A 267 20.49 23.14 -19.65
C LYS A 267 19.97 22.23 -18.55
N GLN A 268 20.84 21.35 -18.05
CA GLN A 268 20.63 20.70 -16.77
C GLN A 268 20.33 21.77 -15.73
N GLN A 269 19.05 21.92 -15.37
CA GLN A 269 18.70 22.67 -14.18
C GLN A 269 19.28 21.90 -13.00
N SER A 270 20.20 22.57 -12.30
CA SER A 270 20.75 22.16 -11.01
C SER A 270 19.64 21.59 -10.11
N GLU A 271 19.94 20.48 -9.47
CA GLU A 271 19.09 19.82 -8.46
C GLU A 271 18.40 20.85 -7.57
N PRO A 272 17.08 20.73 -7.34
CA PRO A 272 16.44 21.55 -6.32
C PRO A 272 17.08 21.20 -4.98
N SER A 273 17.75 22.19 -4.36
CA SER A 273 18.38 22.08 -3.08
C SER A 273 17.38 21.56 -2.06
N SER A 274 17.70 20.44 -1.44
CA SER A 274 16.98 19.87 -0.30
C SER A 274 17.21 20.74 0.96
N ASN A 275 16.64 21.94 0.98
CA ASN A 275 16.55 22.75 2.18
C ASN A 275 15.09 23.15 2.37
N ASN A 276 14.41 22.40 3.23
CA ASN A 276 13.44 22.88 4.22
C ASN A 276 12.75 21.69 4.88
N ALA A 277 13.47 21.13 5.85
CA ALA A 277 12.87 20.39 6.94
C ALA A 277 13.23 21.18 8.23
N THR A 278 12.32 22.01 8.68
CA THR A 278 12.16 22.42 10.07
C THR A 278 10.66 22.38 10.39
#